data_99bb62643274d037cbcf67d1b7899f85
#
_entry.id   99bb62643274d037cbcf67d1b7899f85
#
_cell.length_a   1.000
_cell.length_b   1.000
_cell.length_c   1.000
_cell.angle_alpha   90.00
_cell.angle_beta   90.00
_cell.angle_gamma   90.00
#
_symmetry.space_group_name_H-M   'P 1'
#
loop_
_entity.id
_entity.type
_entity.pdbx_description
1 polymer ?
#
loop_
_entity_poly.entity_id
_entity_poly.type
_entity_poly.pdbx_seq_one_letter_code
_entity_poly.pdbx_strand_id
1 'polypeptide(L)'
;GGSAESARDVLNRLASDVSVLNAYTSQPFTAIAKASARALIAAGQDLLMVWPDAGAAALARRDAEDLKEVILDFNQLKRAESDGPDTRLLLAVNPSPADYEEFQALCENHAGVVLMLNGRLEDAAVGIGSVARERRKGFVASWQQAYWLQPLEGGALMRCFPDDWRLYRQDPDGYRELEVLPERPDPDTTAALLAGEDPDSIKQQLSGVDRFLDGLRN
;
A
#
# COMPACT_ATOMS: atom_id res chain seq x y z
N GLY A 1 4.58 -3.26 -30.76
CA GLY A 1 3.84 -2.19 -30.19
C GLY A 1 2.63 -2.75 -29.45
N GLY A 2 2.77 -3.13 -28.17
CA GLY A 2 1.64 -3.43 -27.31
C GLY A 2 1.03 -2.10 -26.89
N SER A 3 -0.27 -1.90 -27.13
CA SER A 3 -1.01 -0.79 -26.55
C SER A 3 -0.95 -0.93 -25.03
N ALA A 4 -0.50 0.11 -24.33
CA ALA A 4 -0.60 0.15 -22.89
C ALA A 4 -2.08 -0.06 -22.50
N GLU A 5 -2.35 -1.08 -21.68
CA GLU A 5 -3.67 -1.33 -21.14
C GLU A 5 -4.13 -0.06 -20.40
N SER A 6 -5.34 0.41 -20.66
CA SER A 6 -5.83 1.63 -20.00
C SER A 6 -6.00 1.38 -18.52
N ALA A 7 -5.87 2.43 -17.68
CA ALA A 7 -6.12 2.32 -16.25
C ALA A 7 -7.54 1.77 -15.96
N ARG A 8 -8.51 2.07 -16.82
CA ARG A 8 -9.87 1.54 -16.77
C ARG A 8 -9.91 0.03 -16.97
N ASP A 9 -9.17 -0.50 -17.95
CA ASP A 9 -9.14 -1.94 -18.24
C ASP A 9 -8.49 -2.71 -17.09
N VAL A 10 -7.42 -2.15 -16.51
CA VAL A 10 -6.76 -2.69 -15.32
C VAL A 10 -7.73 -2.73 -14.14
N LEU A 11 -8.44 -1.62 -13.87
CA LEU A 11 -9.41 -1.55 -12.78
C LEU A 11 -10.59 -2.51 -12.98
N ASN A 12 -11.12 -2.62 -14.19
CA ASN A 12 -12.22 -3.54 -14.51
C ASN A 12 -11.79 -5.00 -14.33
N ARG A 13 -10.57 -5.34 -14.76
CA ARG A 13 -10.00 -6.67 -14.53
C ARG A 13 -9.81 -6.95 -13.04
N LEU A 14 -9.20 -6.02 -12.30
CA LEU A 14 -9.01 -6.15 -10.86
C LEU A 14 -10.34 -6.19 -10.09
N ALA A 15 -11.37 -5.45 -10.52
CA ALA A 15 -12.69 -5.50 -9.91
C ALA A 15 -13.37 -6.86 -10.11
N SER A 16 -13.23 -7.49 -11.28
CA SER A 16 -13.70 -8.87 -11.51
C SER A 16 -12.93 -9.89 -10.67
N ASP A 17 -11.62 -9.68 -10.50
CA ASP A 17 -10.76 -10.53 -9.67
C ASP A 17 -11.02 -10.31 -8.17
N VAL A 18 -11.31 -9.08 -7.73
CA VAL A 18 -11.65 -8.75 -6.33
C VAL A 18 -12.95 -9.43 -5.89
N SER A 19 -13.93 -9.64 -6.78
CA SER A 19 -15.12 -10.41 -6.44
C SER A 19 -14.81 -11.90 -6.18
N VAL A 20 -13.82 -12.44 -6.88
CA VAL A 20 -13.25 -13.78 -6.64
C VAL A 20 -12.36 -13.77 -5.40
N LEU A 21 -11.56 -12.72 -5.19
CA LEU A 21 -10.68 -12.55 -4.03
C LEU A 21 -11.46 -12.39 -2.71
N ASN A 22 -12.61 -11.72 -2.72
CA ASN A 22 -13.50 -11.62 -1.56
C ASN A 22 -14.15 -12.96 -1.17
N ALA A 23 -14.28 -13.90 -2.11
CA ALA A 23 -14.74 -15.26 -1.83
C ALA A 23 -13.65 -16.15 -1.20
N TYR A 24 -12.36 -15.77 -1.33
CA TYR A 24 -11.21 -16.46 -0.78
C TYR A 24 -10.53 -15.64 0.33
N THR A 25 -11.26 -15.25 1.34
CA THR A 25 -10.97 -14.25 2.36
C THR A 25 -9.75 -14.47 3.27
N SER A 26 -8.82 -15.38 2.97
CA SER A 26 -7.62 -15.55 3.80
C SER A 26 -6.27 -15.46 3.07
N GLN A 27 -6.18 -15.42 1.73
CA GLN A 27 -4.87 -15.46 1.05
C GLN A 27 -4.67 -14.63 -0.25
N PRO A 28 -5.34 -13.53 -0.51
CA PRO A 28 -5.12 -12.80 -1.78
C PRO A 28 -3.70 -12.24 -1.89
N PHE A 29 -3.13 -11.76 -0.78
CA PHE A 29 -1.82 -11.12 -0.77
C PHE A 29 -0.65 -12.09 -0.96
N THR A 30 -0.79 -13.33 -0.51
CA THR A 30 0.21 -14.37 -0.73
C THR A 30 0.41 -14.66 -2.23
N ALA A 31 -0.65 -14.71 -3.01
CA ALA A 31 -0.58 -14.92 -4.45
C ALA A 31 0.10 -13.73 -5.17
N ILE A 32 -0.28 -12.51 -4.82
CA ILE A 32 0.32 -11.28 -5.37
C ILE A 32 1.80 -11.19 -4.98
N ALA A 33 2.14 -11.45 -3.72
CA ALA A 33 3.52 -11.43 -3.25
C ALA A 33 4.41 -12.43 -4.01
N LYS A 34 3.94 -13.65 -4.19
CA LYS A 34 4.64 -14.68 -4.96
C LYS A 34 4.79 -14.32 -6.44
N ALA A 35 3.75 -13.74 -7.05
CA ALA A 35 3.82 -13.28 -8.43
C ALA A 35 4.80 -12.11 -8.59
N SER A 36 4.79 -11.15 -7.66
CA SER A 36 5.74 -10.03 -7.64
C SER A 36 7.18 -10.50 -7.46
N ALA A 37 7.43 -11.44 -6.53
CA ALA A 37 8.75 -12.01 -6.34
C ALA A 37 9.28 -12.69 -7.61
N ARG A 38 8.47 -13.52 -8.27
CA ARG A 38 8.85 -14.17 -9.53
C ARG A 38 9.14 -13.16 -10.64
N ALA A 39 8.32 -12.10 -10.75
CA ALA A 39 8.54 -11.05 -11.74
C ALA A 39 9.85 -10.28 -11.50
N LEU A 40 10.16 -9.97 -10.25
CA LEU A 40 11.41 -9.30 -9.86
C LEU A 40 12.63 -10.20 -10.13
N ILE A 41 12.57 -11.47 -9.77
CA ILE A 41 13.64 -12.45 -10.06
C ILE A 41 13.82 -12.61 -11.56
N ALA A 42 12.75 -12.71 -12.33
CA ALA A 42 12.80 -12.79 -13.79
C ALA A 42 13.39 -11.50 -14.43
N ALA A 43 13.25 -10.36 -13.77
CA ALA A 43 13.90 -9.12 -14.14
C ALA A 43 15.37 -9.01 -13.67
N GLY A 44 15.94 -10.07 -13.13
CA GLY A 44 17.34 -10.13 -12.69
C GLY A 44 17.62 -9.55 -11.32
N GLN A 45 16.59 -9.33 -10.50
CA GLN A 45 16.78 -8.84 -9.12
C GLN A 45 17.16 -10.00 -8.20
N ASP A 46 18.21 -9.80 -7.40
CA ASP A 46 18.51 -10.66 -6.25
C ASP A 46 17.60 -10.23 -5.09
N LEU A 47 16.73 -11.11 -4.62
CA LEU A 47 15.58 -10.80 -3.80
C LEU A 47 15.54 -11.64 -2.53
N LEU A 48 15.15 -11.00 -1.43
CA LEU A 48 14.56 -11.64 -0.26
C LEU A 48 13.09 -11.26 -0.13
N MET A 49 12.24 -12.22 0.24
CA MET A 49 10.85 -11.99 0.59
C MET A 49 10.63 -12.24 2.08
N VAL A 50 10.20 -11.24 2.81
CA VAL A 50 10.08 -11.32 4.27
C VAL A 50 8.64 -11.16 4.74
N TRP A 51 8.26 -11.99 5.72
CA TRP A 51 6.97 -12.01 6.37
C TRP A 51 7.12 -11.65 7.85
N PRO A 52 6.10 -10.99 8.46
CA PRO A 52 6.19 -10.63 9.88
C PRO A 52 6.35 -11.82 10.81
N ASP A 53 5.67 -12.94 10.51
CA ASP A 53 5.67 -14.12 11.39
C ASP A 53 6.11 -15.40 10.69
N ALA A 54 6.65 -16.33 11.51
CA ALA A 54 7.16 -17.60 11.04
C ALA A 54 6.09 -18.52 10.44
N GLY A 55 4.84 -18.42 10.89
CA GLY A 55 3.72 -19.21 10.37
C GLY A 55 3.38 -18.80 8.93
N ALA A 56 3.25 -17.51 8.68
CA ALA A 56 3.01 -16.97 7.34
C ALA A 56 4.17 -17.31 6.38
N ALA A 57 5.42 -17.18 6.83
CA ALA A 57 6.59 -17.54 6.06
C ALA A 57 6.61 -19.05 5.73
N ALA A 58 6.27 -19.92 6.69
CA ALA A 58 6.21 -21.38 6.48
C ALA A 58 5.12 -21.75 5.47
N LEU A 59 3.93 -21.13 5.56
CA LEU A 59 2.86 -21.34 4.58
C LEU A 59 3.28 -20.88 3.18
N ALA A 60 3.93 -19.70 3.09
CA ALA A 60 4.41 -19.17 1.81
C ALA A 60 5.44 -20.10 1.15
N ARG A 61 6.38 -20.67 1.94
CA ARG A 61 7.37 -21.65 1.46
C ARG A 61 6.70 -22.95 0.96
N ARG A 62 5.74 -23.47 1.72
CA ARG A 62 4.98 -24.66 1.33
C ARG A 62 4.27 -24.47 0.00
N ASP A 63 3.67 -23.29 -0.19
CA ASP A 63 2.84 -22.99 -1.36
C ASP A 63 3.64 -22.49 -2.56
N ALA A 64 4.94 -22.22 -2.41
CA ALA A 64 5.85 -21.75 -3.46
C ALA A 64 7.25 -22.35 -3.29
N GLU A 65 7.39 -23.63 -3.65
CA GLU A 65 8.65 -24.38 -3.54
C GLU A 65 9.80 -23.75 -4.31
N ASP A 66 9.48 -23.09 -5.43
CA ASP A 66 10.44 -22.36 -6.26
C ASP A 66 11.00 -21.09 -5.59
N LEU A 67 10.32 -20.57 -4.57
CA LEU A 67 10.73 -19.38 -3.82
C LEU A 67 11.21 -19.67 -2.39
N LYS A 68 11.24 -20.93 -1.98
CA LYS A 68 11.48 -21.29 -0.56
C LYS A 68 12.78 -20.74 0.02
N GLU A 69 13.83 -20.66 -0.79
CA GLU A 69 15.16 -20.21 -0.36
C GLU A 69 15.24 -18.67 -0.14
N VAL A 70 14.33 -17.92 -0.76
CA VAL A 70 14.28 -16.46 -0.63
C VAL A 70 13.22 -15.99 0.37
N ILE A 71 12.39 -16.89 0.90
CA ILE A 71 11.34 -16.56 1.87
C ILE A 71 11.89 -16.68 3.29
N LEU A 72 11.79 -15.58 4.05
CA LEU A 72 12.20 -15.48 5.45
C LEU A 72 11.05 -14.91 6.31
N ASP A 73 11.12 -15.09 7.61
CA ASP A 73 10.40 -14.24 8.58
C ASP A 73 11.34 -13.14 9.13
N PHE A 74 10.78 -12.18 9.87
CA PHE A 74 11.54 -11.07 10.46
C PHE A 74 12.70 -11.55 11.34
N ASN A 75 12.48 -12.58 12.16
CA ASN A 75 13.53 -13.12 13.01
C ASN A 75 14.63 -13.80 12.22
N GLN A 76 14.30 -14.47 11.11
CA GLN A 76 15.29 -15.11 10.24
C GLN A 76 16.11 -14.05 9.49
N LEU A 77 15.48 -12.99 8.97
CA LEU A 77 16.21 -11.88 8.36
C LEU A 77 17.16 -11.22 9.36
N LYS A 78 16.68 -10.89 10.55
CA LYS A 78 17.51 -10.31 11.62
C LYS A 78 18.73 -11.16 11.98
N ARG A 79 18.59 -12.49 11.99
CA ARG A 79 19.72 -13.39 12.20
C ARG A 79 20.67 -13.44 11.00
N ALA A 80 20.14 -13.44 9.78
CA ALA A 80 20.95 -13.42 8.57
C ALA A 80 21.79 -12.14 8.47
N GLU A 81 21.28 -11.01 8.97
CA GLU A 81 21.95 -9.72 8.98
C GLU A 81 22.81 -9.46 10.25
N SER A 82 22.96 -10.46 11.13
CA SER A 82 23.77 -10.31 12.36
C SER A 82 25.25 -10.06 12.08
N ASP A 83 25.77 -10.57 10.98
CA ASP A 83 27.16 -10.43 10.56
C ASP A 83 27.38 -9.22 9.60
N GLY A 84 26.34 -8.51 9.28
CA GLY A 84 26.34 -7.32 8.43
C GLY A 84 25.04 -7.17 7.63
N PRO A 85 24.69 -5.95 7.21
CA PRO A 85 23.45 -5.68 6.51
C PRO A 85 23.43 -6.33 5.13
N ASP A 86 22.28 -6.89 4.76
CA ASP A 86 22.02 -7.44 3.44
C ASP A 86 21.75 -6.32 2.43
N THR A 87 22.20 -6.49 1.20
CA THR A 87 22.06 -5.50 0.12
C THR A 87 21.07 -5.93 -0.97
N ARG A 88 20.50 -7.14 -0.87
CA ARG A 88 19.49 -7.63 -1.80
C ARG A 88 18.23 -6.79 -1.74
N LEU A 89 17.41 -6.86 -2.76
CA LEU A 89 16.08 -6.24 -2.72
C LEU A 89 15.21 -6.98 -1.71
N LEU A 90 14.65 -6.28 -0.75
CA LEU A 90 13.79 -6.83 0.29
C LEU A 90 12.31 -6.56 -0.06
N LEU A 91 11.54 -7.62 -0.33
CA LEU A 91 10.09 -7.55 -0.50
C LEU A 91 9.42 -7.89 0.85
N ALA A 92 9.03 -6.87 1.59
CA ALA A 92 8.31 -7.03 2.86
C ALA A 92 6.81 -7.16 2.62
N VAL A 93 6.23 -8.27 3.09
CA VAL A 93 4.84 -8.62 2.79
C VAL A 93 3.94 -8.39 3.99
N ASN A 94 2.99 -7.48 3.85
CA ASN A 94 1.90 -7.23 4.77
C ASN A 94 2.33 -6.92 6.23
N PRO A 95 3.34 -6.08 6.49
CA PRO A 95 3.60 -5.65 7.85
C PRO A 95 2.40 -4.87 8.41
N SER A 96 2.03 -5.17 9.65
CA SER A 96 0.89 -4.62 10.36
C SER A 96 1.30 -3.53 11.36
N PRO A 97 0.37 -2.80 11.98
CA PRO A 97 0.69 -1.84 13.04
C PRO A 97 1.38 -2.48 14.25
N ALA A 98 1.13 -3.78 14.52
CA ALA A 98 1.78 -4.51 15.60
C ALA A 98 3.27 -4.78 15.31
N ASP A 99 3.65 -4.81 14.04
CA ASP A 99 5.02 -5.10 13.59
C ASP A 99 5.87 -3.82 13.42
N TYR A 100 5.29 -2.64 13.70
CA TYR A 100 5.87 -1.34 13.34
C TYR A 100 7.33 -1.16 13.78
N GLU A 101 7.60 -1.36 15.08
CA GLU A 101 8.93 -1.11 15.65
C GLU A 101 9.97 -2.12 15.16
N GLU A 102 9.56 -3.38 15.06
CA GLU A 102 10.44 -4.43 14.54
C GLU A 102 10.73 -4.23 13.06
N PHE A 103 9.71 -3.89 12.27
CA PHE A 103 9.88 -3.63 10.83
C PHE A 103 10.71 -2.37 10.57
N GLN A 104 10.51 -1.29 11.35
CA GLN A 104 11.35 -0.09 11.27
C GLN A 104 12.83 -0.44 11.53
N ALA A 105 13.11 -1.18 12.59
CA ALA A 105 14.47 -1.60 12.93
C ALA A 105 15.12 -2.47 11.83
N LEU A 106 14.35 -3.36 11.20
CA LEU A 106 14.82 -4.14 10.05
C LEU A 106 15.16 -3.23 8.86
N CYS A 107 14.31 -2.29 8.52
CA CYS A 107 14.55 -1.36 7.41
C CYS A 107 15.74 -0.44 7.66
N GLU A 108 15.98 -0.02 8.91
CA GLU A 108 17.14 0.80 9.28
C GLU A 108 18.46 0.04 9.21
N ASN A 109 18.44 -1.28 9.46
CA ASN A 109 19.61 -2.15 9.36
C ASN A 109 19.88 -2.62 7.92
N HIS A 110 18.85 -2.81 7.12
CA HIS A 110 18.97 -3.33 5.75
C HIS A 110 19.61 -2.30 4.82
N ALA A 111 20.61 -2.71 4.02
CA ALA A 111 21.33 -1.79 3.14
C ALA A 111 20.77 -1.76 1.69
N GLY A 112 19.90 -2.69 1.34
CA GLY A 112 19.26 -2.75 0.02
C GLY A 112 17.99 -1.92 -0.08
N VAL A 113 17.38 -1.96 -1.26
CA VAL A 113 16.06 -1.36 -1.48
C VAL A 113 14.98 -2.20 -0.81
N VAL A 114 14.07 -1.55 -0.08
CA VAL A 114 12.92 -2.21 0.53
C VAL A 114 11.65 -1.86 -0.24
N LEU A 115 10.93 -2.88 -0.69
CA LEU A 115 9.59 -2.80 -1.24
C LEU A 115 8.59 -3.33 -0.21
N MET A 116 7.66 -2.48 0.23
CA MET A 116 6.60 -2.88 1.13
C MET A 116 5.32 -3.18 0.34
N LEU A 117 4.88 -4.43 0.37
CA LEU A 117 3.65 -4.86 -0.28
C LEU A 117 2.51 -4.96 0.74
N ASN A 118 1.45 -4.19 0.52
CA ASN A 118 0.25 -4.16 1.36
C ASN A 118 0.53 -3.90 2.86
N GLY A 119 1.56 -3.12 3.17
CA GLY A 119 1.83 -2.73 4.56
C GLY A 119 0.75 -1.80 5.10
N ARG A 120 0.35 -2.04 6.35
CA ARG A 120 -0.61 -1.22 7.08
C ARG A 120 0.01 -0.77 8.40
N LEU A 121 1.03 0.06 8.31
CA LEU A 121 1.78 0.54 9.49
C LEU A 121 1.02 1.61 10.29
N GLU A 122 -0.01 2.21 9.70
CA GLU A 122 -0.91 3.13 10.37
C GLU A 122 -2.09 2.36 10.95
N ASP A 123 -2.32 2.51 12.24
CA ASP A 123 -3.54 2.04 12.88
C ASP A 123 -4.57 3.17 12.84
N ALA A 124 -5.66 2.97 12.11
CA ALA A 124 -6.78 3.91 12.06
C ALA A 124 -7.46 4.07 13.44
N ALA A 125 -7.38 3.06 14.31
CA ALA A 125 -7.94 3.09 15.65
C ALA A 125 -7.07 3.90 16.64
N VAL A 126 -5.76 4.03 16.40
CA VAL A 126 -4.82 4.77 17.26
C VAL A 126 -4.61 6.21 16.75
N GLY A 127 -5.40 6.67 15.79
CA GLY A 127 -5.24 7.94 15.06
C GLY A 127 -5.30 9.24 15.89
N ILE A 128 -5.55 9.18 17.20
CA ILE A 128 -5.79 10.35 18.07
C ILE A 128 -4.75 10.43 19.21
N GLY A 129 -3.45 10.36 18.88
CA GLY A 129 -2.42 10.49 19.90
C GLY A 129 -1.11 11.08 19.36
N SER A 130 -0.24 11.57 20.26
CA SER A 130 1.09 12.07 19.92
C SER A 130 1.94 11.01 19.24
N VAL A 131 1.90 9.76 19.73
CA VAL A 131 2.64 8.62 19.17
C VAL A 131 2.22 8.30 17.72
N ALA A 132 0.91 8.25 17.45
CA ALA A 132 0.42 8.01 16.10
C ALA A 132 0.80 9.16 15.14
N ARG A 133 0.86 10.39 15.65
CA ARG A 133 1.29 11.56 14.87
C ARG A 133 2.77 11.53 14.57
N GLU A 134 3.60 11.10 15.53
CA GLU A 134 5.04 10.94 15.34
C GLU A 134 5.35 9.82 14.34
N ARG A 135 4.68 8.66 14.45
CA ARG A 135 4.82 7.56 13.48
C ARG A 135 4.48 8.00 12.05
N ARG A 136 3.38 8.74 11.86
CA ARG A 136 2.99 9.27 10.55
C ARG A 136 3.97 10.28 9.97
N LYS A 137 4.63 11.09 10.81
CA LYS A 137 5.62 12.09 10.38
C LYS A 137 7.04 11.53 10.26
N GLY A 138 7.31 10.38 10.87
CA GLY A 138 8.60 9.71 10.89
C GLY A 138 8.72 8.64 9.79
N PHE A 139 8.87 7.39 10.23
CA PHE A 139 9.14 6.26 9.33
C PHE A 139 8.08 6.06 8.24
N VAL A 140 6.78 6.21 8.57
CA VAL A 140 5.71 6.07 7.57
C VAL A 140 5.81 7.14 6.47
N ALA A 141 6.16 8.38 6.83
CA ALA A 141 6.31 9.46 5.86
C ALA A 141 7.52 9.30 4.92
N SER A 142 8.50 8.48 5.30
CA SER A 142 9.66 8.21 4.46
C SER A 142 9.37 7.30 3.26
N TRP A 143 8.22 6.62 3.26
CA TRP A 143 7.85 5.69 2.19
C TRP A 143 7.30 6.39 0.96
N GLN A 144 7.90 6.10 -0.20
CA GLN A 144 7.32 6.47 -1.49
C GLN A 144 6.22 5.50 -1.86
N GLN A 145 5.00 5.99 -1.99
CA GLN A 145 3.88 5.20 -2.49
C GLN A 145 4.01 5.00 -4.00
N ALA A 146 4.54 3.84 -4.40
CA ALA A 146 4.76 3.51 -5.81
C ALA A 146 3.46 3.08 -6.50
N TYR A 147 2.62 2.31 -5.80
CA TYR A 147 1.32 1.86 -6.30
C TYR A 147 0.30 1.84 -5.17
N TRP A 148 -0.90 2.33 -5.46
CA TRP A 148 -2.03 2.32 -4.55
C TRP A 148 -3.31 2.00 -5.30
N LEU A 149 -4.08 1.05 -4.80
CA LEU A 149 -5.42 0.76 -5.27
C LEU A 149 -6.32 0.51 -4.06
N GLN A 150 -7.30 1.39 -3.88
CA GLN A 150 -8.27 1.31 -2.80
C GLN A 150 -9.68 1.30 -3.38
N PRO A 151 -10.40 0.17 -3.28
CA PRO A 151 -11.83 0.15 -3.54
C PRO A 151 -12.57 1.05 -2.55
N LEU A 152 -13.56 1.78 -3.06
CA LEU A 152 -14.42 2.69 -2.31
C LEU A 152 -15.87 2.32 -2.59
N GLU A 153 -16.79 2.75 -1.72
CA GLU A 153 -18.21 2.70 -2.04
C GLU A 153 -18.51 3.61 -3.23
N GLY A 154 -18.99 3.02 -4.33
CA GLY A 154 -19.26 3.74 -5.58
C GLY A 154 -18.05 4.15 -6.40
N GLY A 155 -16.82 3.67 -6.10
CA GLY A 155 -15.64 4.05 -6.86
C GLY A 155 -14.34 3.34 -6.47
N ALA A 156 -13.21 3.95 -6.86
CA ALA A 156 -11.89 3.53 -6.48
C ALA A 156 -10.91 4.70 -6.49
N LEU A 157 -9.95 4.68 -5.56
CA LEU A 157 -8.81 5.59 -5.55
C LEU A 157 -7.56 4.83 -5.98
N MET A 158 -6.84 5.37 -6.95
CA MET A 158 -5.63 4.74 -7.50
C MET A 158 -4.49 5.74 -7.60
N ARG A 159 -3.27 5.25 -7.39
CA ARG A 159 -2.04 5.93 -7.77
C ARG A 159 -1.07 4.93 -8.39
N CYS A 160 -0.38 5.37 -9.45
CA CYS A 160 0.77 4.68 -10.02
C CYS A 160 1.88 5.73 -10.20
N PHE A 161 2.90 5.70 -9.34
CA PHE A 161 4.00 6.66 -9.40
C PHE A 161 4.71 6.61 -10.77
N PRO A 162 5.06 7.74 -11.40
CA PRO A 162 5.06 9.10 -10.87
C PRO A 162 3.75 9.89 -11.05
N ASP A 163 2.69 9.26 -11.56
CA ASP A 163 1.41 9.93 -11.79
C ASP A 163 0.77 10.41 -10.48
N ASP A 164 -0.17 11.35 -10.62
CA ASP A 164 -1.01 11.86 -9.54
C ASP A 164 -2.06 10.83 -9.10
N TRP A 165 -2.78 11.15 -8.03
CA TRP A 165 -3.90 10.36 -7.55
C TRP A 165 -5.08 10.48 -8.48
N ARG A 166 -5.72 9.36 -8.80
CA ARG A 166 -6.88 9.27 -9.69
C ARG A 166 -8.06 8.70 -8.93
N LEU A 167 -9.14 9.45 -8.90
CA LEU A 167 -10.42 9.02 -8.36
C LEU A 167 -11.30 8.53 -9.50
N TYR A 168 -11.84 7.34 -9.33
CA TYR A 168 -12.74 6.72 -10.31
C TYR A 168 -14.12 6.54 -9.69
N ARG A 169 -15.17 6.80 -10.47
CA ARG A 169 -16.55 6.42 -10.15
C ARG A 169 -16.87 5.09 -10.79
N GLN A 170 -17.59 4.24 -10.06
CA GLN A 170 -18.13 3.01 -10.59
C GLN A 170 -19.45 3.31 -11.31
N ASP A 171 -19.46 3.16 -12.62
CA ASP A 171 -20.65 3.22 -13.47
C ASP A 171 -21.09 1.78 -13.84
N PRO A 172 -22.31 1.56 -14.37
CA PRO A 172 -22.79 0.21 -14.72
C PRO A 172 -21.91 -0.51 -15.76
N ASP A 173 -21.16 0.22 -16.56
CA ASP A 173 -20.27 -0.29 -17.61
C ASP A 173 -18.77 -0.30 -17.20
N GLY A 174 -18.45 -0.03 -15.93
CA GLY A 174 -17.11 -0.07 -15.40
C GLY A 174 -16.70 1.18 -14.63
N TYR A 175 -15.40 1.42 -14.51
CA TYR A 175 -14.87 2.58 -13.81
C TYR A 175 -14.56 3.72 -14.77
N ARG A 176 -15.03 4.92 -14.42
CA ARG A 176 -14.75 6.16 -15.16
C ARG A 176 -13.92 7.10 -14.29
N GLU A 177 -12.83 7.63 -14.83
CA GLU A 177 -12.03 8.66 -14.15
C GLU A 177 -12.90 9.88 -13.86
N LEU A 178 -12.94 10.28 -12.60
CA LEU A 178 -13.73 11.40 -12.10
C LEU A 178 -12.86 12.62 -11.89
N GLU A 179 -11.72 12.44 -11.22
CA GLU A 179 -10.83 13.55 -10.84
C GLU A 179 -9.38 13.07 -10.75
N VAL A 180 -8.42 13.98 -11.04
CA VAL A 180 -6.98 13.79 -10.84
C VAL A 180 -6.51 14.79 -9.79
N LEU A 181 -5.87 14.31 -8.73
CA LEU A 181 -5.53 15.06 -7.55
C LEU A 181 -4.01 14.97 -7.28
N PRO A 182 -3.31 16.09 -7.06
CA PRO A 182 -1.86 16.08 -6.84
C PRO A 182 -1.47 15.39 -5.52
N GLU A 183 -2.37 15.42 -4.54
CA GLU A 183 -2.20 14.81 -3.23
C GLU A 183 -3.31 13.79 -2.95
N ARG A 184 -3.04 12.87 -2.01
CA ARG A 184 -4.04 11.90 -1.58
C ARG A 184 -5.21 12.62 -0.92
N PRO A 185 -6.43 12.49 -1.47
CA PRO A 185 -7.61 13.08 -0.83
C PRO A 185 -7.91 12.38 0.51
N ASP A 186 -8.42 13.14 1.45
CA ASP A 186 -9.00 12.58 2.67
C ASP A 186 -10.35 11.88 2.39
N PRO A 187 -10.87 11.10 3.35
CA PRO A 187 -12.12 10.35 3.15
C PRO A 187 -13.34 11.24 2.87
N ASP A 188 -13.42 12.41 3.49
CA ASP A 188 -14.56 13.31 3.34
C ASP A 188 -14.55 13.97 1.95
N THR A 189 -13.39 14.46 1.52
CA THR A 189 -13.16 14.95 0.15
C THR A 189 -13.50 13.89 -0.89
N THR A 190 -13.06 12.67 -0.65
CA THR A 190 -13.31 11.54 -1.55
C THR A 190 -14.80 11.24 -1.68
N ALA A 191 -15.52 11.20 -0.56
CA ALA A 191 -16.96 10.95 -0.53
C ALA A 191 -17.75 12.06 -1.24
N ALA A 192 -17.39 13.32 -1.01
CA ALA A 192 -18.03 14.47 -1.63
C ALA A 192 -17.85 14.48 -3.17
N LEU A 193 -16.63 14.20 -3.64
CA LEU A 193 -16.35 14.07 -5.09
C LEU A 193 -17.15 12.92 -5.72
N LEU A 194 -17.24 11.77 -5.07
CA LEU A 194 -18.05 10.62 -5.53
C LEU A 194 -19.55 10.97 -5.53
N ALA A 195 -20.02 11.79 -4.61
CA ALA A 195 -21.40 12.28 -4.60
C ALA A 195 -21.69 13.30 -5.72
N GLY A 196 -20.68 13.83 -6.38
CA GLY A 196 -20.79 14.79 -7.47
C GLY A 196 -20.77 16.25 -7.01
N GLU A 197 -20.21 16.51 -5.85
CA GLU A 197 -19.98 17.88 -5.38
C GLU A 197 -18.82 18.52 -6.15
N ASP A 198 -18.89 19.85 -6.35
CA ASP A 198 -17.87 20.60 -7.05
C ASP A 198 -16.58 20.65 -6.22
N PRO A 199 -15.41 20.27 -6.78
CA PRO A 199 -14.12 20.33 -6.10
C PRO A 199 -13.80 21.70 -5.49
N ASP A 200 -14.22 22.79 -6.14
CA ASP A 200 -13.97 24.14 -5.65
C ASP A 200 -14.85 24.49 -4.44
N SER A 201 -16.06 23.95 -4.36
CA SER A 201 -16.92 24.11 -3.18
C SER A 201 -16.34 23.38 -1.96
N ILE A 202 -15.77 22.21 -2.16
CA ILE A 202 -15.12 21.42 -1.11
C ILE A 202 -13.88 22.14 -0.57
N LYS A 203 -13.02 22.66 -1.44
CA LYS A 203 -11.84 23.46 -1.02
C LYS A 203 -12.24 24.70 -0.22
N GLN A 204 -13.33 25.36 -0.58
CA GLN A 204 -13.84 26.52 0.18
C GLN A 204 -14.36 26.13 1.56
N GLN A 205 -15.06 24.99 1.71
CA GLN A 205 -15.53 24.50 3.00
C GLN A 205 -14.36 24.13 3.91
N LEU A 206 -13.36 23.39 3.41
CA LEU A 206 -12.17 23.00 4.17
C LEU A 206 -11.35 24.23 4.60
N SER A 207 -11.14 25.21 3.71
CA SER A 207 -10.44 26.45 4.07
C SER A 207 -11.20 27.32 5.07
N GLY A 208 -12.52 27.18 5.13
CA GLY A 208 -13.40 27.83 6.12
C GLY A 208 -13.23 27.21 7.51
N VAL A 209 -13.13 25.89 7.58
CA VAL A 209 -12.91 25.14 8.85
C VAL A 209 -11.53 25.43 9.42
N ASP A 210 -10.47 25.44 8.60
CA ASP A 210 -9.11 25.76 9.06
C ASP A 210 -9.01 27.17 9.63
N ARG A 211 -9.63 28.16 8.96
CA ARG A 211 -9.70 29.54 9.49
C ARG A 211 -10.49 29.64 10.79
N PHE A 212 -11.55 28.84 10.94
CA PHE A 212 -12.35 28.82 12.16
C PHE A 212 -11.57 28.21 13.32
N LEU A 213 -10.82 27.12 13.08
CA LEU A 213 -9.98 26.48 14.07
C LEU A 213 -8.77 27.34 14.48
N ASP A 214 -8.18 28.08 13.55
CA ASP A 214 -7.12 29.06 13.84
C ASP A 214 -7.65 30.25 14.63
N GLY A 215 -8.90 30.67 14.39
CA GLY A 215 -9.57 31.72 15.18
C GLY A 215 -9.91 31.32 16.61
N LEU A 216 -10.04 30.02 16.91
CA LEU A 216 -10.28 29.50 18.27
C LEU A 216 -8.97 29.29 19.06
N ARG A 217 -7.81 29.37 18.42
CA ARG A 217 -6.46 29.21 19.03
C ARG A 217 -5.83 30.54 19.47
N ASN A 218 -6.42 31.67 19.14
CA ASN A 218 -6.08 33.01 19.61
C ASN A 218 -7.13 33.48 20.63
#